data_542688583492cf492b1d44e58b2030e0
#
_entry.id   542688583492cf492b1d44e58b2030e0
#
_cell.length_a   1.000
_cell.length_b   1.000
_cell.length_c   1.000
_cell.angle_alpha   90.00
_cell.angle_beta   90.00
_cell.angle_gamma   90.00
#
_symmetry.space_group_name_H-M   'P 1'
#
loop_
_entity.id
_entity.type
_entity.pdbx_description
1 polymer ?
#
loop_
_entity_poly.entity_id
_entity_poly.type
_entity_poly.pdbx_seq_one_letter_code
_entity_poly.pdbx_strand_id
1 'polypeptide(L)'
;MGKLLKIEWLKIKGFATFWIIIGLFATLLPLFAYQLSNGSMNMGNQQPGMAFANYTFPSVYSHFPFWASIFVVFIGFVIIILITNEYRYKTNRQNLIDGWTRLQVLHAKCLVILLLAIATTIYTGIWCIIFGGAYSNSGFTFWTADIEKLGYFFILCLNYYGFAMMLSFLVKRSGLAIGIYMIYILIFENIAREYLNWQFKGTFAGRFLPTQSSDELVPFPLFQAPDMSGMNATPPTAQTYLIASLVYISLYYIIARARLLKSDW
;
A
#
# COMPACT_ATOMS: atom_id res chain seq x y z
N MET A 1 -24.34 -9.48 3.58
CA MET A 1 -22.88 -9.29 3.58
C MET A 1 -22.12 -10.59 3.77
N GLY A 2 -22.39 -11.44 4.78
CA GLY A 2 -21.63 -12.69 5.00
C GLY A 2 -21.66 -13.69 3.84
N LYS A 3 -22.78 -13.84 3.13
CA LYS A 3 -22.86 -14.70 1.93
C LYS A 3 -21.95 -14.21 0.81
N LEU A 4 -21.82 -12.89 0.62
CA LEU A 4 -20.95 -12.26 -0.37
C LEU A 4 -19.47 -12.58 -0.10
N LEU A 5 -19.04 -12.38 1.15
CA LEU A 5 -17.67 -12.71 1.56
C LEU A 5 -17.35 -14.19 1.41
N LYS A 6 -18.30 -15.07 1.71
CA LYS A 6 -18.11 -16.51 1.54
C LYS A 6 -17.85 -16.89 0.07
N ILE A 7 -18.56 -16.27 -0.86
CA ILE A 7 -18.37 -16.52 -2.30
C ILE A 7 -17.02 -15.95 -2.76
N GLU A 8 -16.67 -14.73 -2.35
CA GLU A 8 -15.35 -14.15 -2.67
C GLU A 8 -14.23 -15.03 -2.10
N TRP A 9 -14.36 -15.51 -0.87
CA TRP A 9 -13.40 -16.42 -0.26
C TRP A 9 -13.22 -17.72 -1.04
N LEU A 10 -14.34 -18.33 -1.50
CA LEU A 10 -14.29 -19.54 -2.33
C LEU A 10 -13.54 -19.32 -3.65
N LYS A 11 -13.70 -18.15 -4.27
CA LYS A 11 -12.95 -17.77 -5.47
C LYS A 11 -11.46 -17.64 -5.17
N ILE A 12 -11.10 -16.97 -4.07
CA ILE A 12 -9.71 -16.72 -3.65
C ILE A 12 -9.03 -18.02 -3.25
N LYS A 13 -9.70 -18.88 -2.49
CA LYS A 13 -9.14 -20.15 -1.98
C LYS A 13 -8.61 -21.05 -3.09
N GLY A 14 -9.32 -21.12 -4.22
CA GLY A 14 -8.92 -21.96 -5.37
C GLY A 14 -7.89 -21.31 -6.28
N PHE A 15 -7.44 -20.09 -6.00
CA PHE A 15 -6.58 -19.34 -6.91
C PHE A 15 -5.11 -19.42 -6.49
N ALA A 16 -4.33 -20.30 -7.14
CA ALA A 16 -2.94 -20.57 -6.80
C ALA A 16 -2.05 -19.32 -6.82
N THR A 17 -2.23 -18.41 -7.79
CA THR A 17 -1.45 -17.17 -7.89
C THR A 17 -1.61 -16.28 -6.66
N PHE A 18 -2.80 -16.25 -6.05
CA PHE A 18 -3.03 -15.54 -4.79
C PHE A 18 -2.09 -16.06 -3.69
N TRP A 19 -2.08 -17.37 -3.48
CA TRP A 19 -1.28 -17.99 -2.42
C TRP A 19 0.21 -17.87 -2.66
N ILE A 20 0.65 -17.94 -3.93
CA ILE A 20 2.07 -17.74 -4.28
C ILE A 20 2.50 -16.32 -3.94
N ILE A 21 1.76 -15.28 -4.35
CA ILE A 21 2.14 -13.89 -4.11
C ILE A 21 2.08 -13.56 -2.62
N ILE A 22 1.02 -14.00 -1.92
CA ILE A 22 0.93 -13.80 -0.46
C ILE A 22 2.04 -14.55 0.27
N GLY A 23 2.36 -15.78 -0.15
CA GLY A 23 3.49 -16.55 0.40
C GLY A 23 4.82 -15.87 0.18
N LEU A 24 5.06 -15.33 -1.03
CA LEU A 24 6.26 -14.55 -1.32
C LEU A 24 6.32 -13.28 -0.44
N PHE A 25 5.22 -12.54 -0.32
CA PHE A 25 5.16 -11.40 0.57
C PHE A 25 5.50 -11.81 2.02
N ALA A 26 4.86 -12.88 2.50
CA ALA A 26 5.04 -13.34 3.88
C ALA A 26 6.46 -13.88 4.17
N THR A 27 7.17 -14.39 3.19
CA THR A 27 8.53 -14.90 3.37
C THR A 27 9.60 -13.86 3.06
N LEU A 28 9.45 -13.11 1.96
CA LEU A 28 10.47 -12.17 1.52
C LEU A 28 10.58 -10.95 2.43
N LEU A 29 9.47 -10.43 2.95
CA LEU A 29 9.50 -9.24 3.81
C LEU A 29 10.34 -9.46 5.08
N PRO A 30 10.12 -10.48 5.92
CA PRO A 30 10.95 -10.69 7.10
C PRO A 30 12.38 -11.09 6.76
N LEU A 31 12.61 -11.87 5.69
CA LEU A 31 13.95 -12.20 5.23
C LEU A 31 14.74 -10.95 4.80
N PHE A 32 14.10 -10.08 4.05
CA PHE A 32 14.67 -8.80 3.64
C PHE A 32 15.00 -7.90 4.84
N ALA A 33 14.06 -7.79 5.80
CA ALA A 33 14.29 -7.05 7.03
C ALA A 33 15.43 -7.64 7.88
N TYR A 34 15.52 -8.97 7.96
CA TYR A 34 16.61 -9.66 8.65
C TYR A 34 17.97 -9.41 7.97
N GLN A 35 18.02 -9.42 6.65
CA GLN A 35 19.25 -9.08 5.91
C GLN A 35 19.67 -7.63 6.14
N LEU A 36 18.73 -6.71 6.19
CA LEU A 36 19.03 -5.31 6.49
C LEU A 36 19.52 -5.10 7.94
N SER A 37 19.04 -5.90 8.89
CA SER A 37 19.44 -5.81 10.30
C SER A 37 20.85 -6.39 10.54
N ASN A 38 21.18 -7.50 9.88
CA ASN A 38 22.49 -8.19 9.99
C ASN A 38 23.50 -7.70 8.97
N GLY A 39 23.02 -7.28 7.80
CA GLY A 39 23.80 -6.53 6.86
C GLY A 39 24.01 -5.15 7.45
N SER A 40 24.89 -5.06 8.47
CA SER A 40 25.76 -3.91 8.47
C SER A 40 26.29 -3.85 7.04
N MET A 41 25.65 -3.07 6.18
CA MET A 41 26.38 -2.50 5.09
C MET A 41 27.50 -1.74 5.80
N ASN A 42 28.62 -2.41 6.00
CA ASN A 42 29.89 -1.85 6.36
C ASN A 42 30.34 -0.97 5.19
N MET A 43 29.58 0.04 4.92
CA MET A 43 30.00 1.22 4.19
C MET A 43 30.90 1.95 5.18
N GLY A 44 32.20 1.70 5.04
CA GLY A 44 33.25 2.11 5.96
C GLY A 44 33.03 3.48 6.59
N ASN A 45 33.40 3.62 7.86
CA ASN A 45 33.39 4.86 8.67
C ASN A 45 32.07 5.63 8.69
N GLN A 46 30.98 4.98 8.98
CA GLN A 46 29.69 5.66 9.06
C GLN A 46 29.52 6.39 10.37
N GLN A 47 29.12 7.65 10.22
CA GLN A 47 28.62 8.44 11.34
C GLN A 47 27.45 7.70 12.02
N PRO A 48 27.37 7.67 13.36
CA PRO A 48 26.27 7.10 14.08
C PRO A 48 24.99 7.84 13.69
N GLY A 49 24.11 7.21 12.92
CA GLY A 49 22.84 7.81 12.46
C GLY A 49 22.35 7.35 11.08
N MET A 50 23.20 6.74 10.25
CA MET A 50 22.80 6.25 8.92
C MET A 50 22.57 4.74 8.89
N ALA A 51 21.76 4.19 9.79
CA ALA A 51 21.34 2.81 9.68
C ALA A 51 20.14 2.71 8.74
N PHE A 52 20.27 2.01 7.60
CA PHE A 52 19.16 1.71 6.67
C PHE A 52 18.00 0.97 7.35
N ALA A 53 18.27 0.32 8.47
CA ALA A 53 17.27 -0.32 9.31
C ALA A 53 17.61 -0.10 10.79
N ASN A 54 16.78 0.66 11.48
CA ASN A 54 16.80 0.76 12.94
C ASN A 54 15.54 0.10 13.48
N TYR A 55 15.69 -1.12 13.98
CA TYR A 55 14.57 -1.91 14.49
C TYR A 55 14.42 -1.82 16.01
N THR A 56 15.03 -0.85 16.66
CA THR A 56 14.76 -0.58 18.09
C THR A 56 13.42 0.15 18.27
N PHE A 57 12.74 -0.07 19.40
CA PHE A 57 11.56 0.71 19.74
C PHE A 57 11.94 2.17 20.06
N PRO A 58 11.17 3.17 19.59
CA PRO A 58 9.97 3.11 18.74
C PRO A 58 10.26 3.12 17.23
N SER A 59 11.53 3.30 16.81
CA SER A 59 11.95 3.51 15.41
C SER A 59 11.51 2.39 14.46
N VAL A 60 11.30 1.17 14.96
CA VAL A 60 10.86 0.02 14.18
C VAL A 60 9.54 0.30 13.43
N TYR A 61 8.62 1.09 14.01
CA TYR A 61 7.34 1.46 13.39
C TYR A 61 7.47 2.45 12.23
N SER A 62 8.64 3.03 12.02
CA SER A 62 8.94 3.84 10.83
C SER A 62 9.68 3.04 9.77
N HIS A 63 10.71 2.29 10.18
CA HIS A 63 11.58 1.58 9.24
C HIS A 63 10.93 0.33 8.65
N PHE A 64 10.28 -0.49 9.46
CA PHE A 64 9.70 -1.73 8.98
C PHE A 64 8.50 -1.52 8.05
N PRO A 65 7.49 -0.65 8.36
CA PRO A 65 6.41 -0.31 7.44
C PRO A 65 6.89 0.33 6.13
N PHE A 66 7.95 1.14 6.15
CA PHE A 66 8.55 1.69 4.94
C PHE A 66 9.01 0.55 4.00
N TRP A 67 9.77 -0.41 4.49
CA TRP A 67 10.19 -1.53 3.67
C TRP A 67 9.02 -2.42 3.25
N ALA A 68 8.02 -2.58 4.12
CA ALA A 68 6.81 -3.30 3.78
C ALA A 68 6.02 -2.62 2.66
N SER A 69 6.01 -1.29 2.56
CA SER A 69 5.28 -0.55 1.53
C SER A 69 5.73 -0.90 0.11
N ILE A 70 7.01 -1.22 -0.09
CA ILE A 70 7.53 -1.69 -1.38
C ILE A 70 6.85 -2.98 -1.82
N PHE A 71 6.59 -3.89 -0.86
CA PHE A 71 5.94 -5.17 -1.13
C PHE A 71 4.43 -5.07 -1.28
N VAL A 72 3.80 -3.98 -0.79
CA VAL A 72 2.35 -3.72 -0.94
C VAL A 72 1.93 -3.68 -2.41
N VAL A 73 2.81 -3.21 -3.30
CA VAL A 73 2.59 -3.16 -4.76
C VAL A 73 2.26 -4.55 -5.31
N PHE A 74 2.91 -5.61 -4.83
CA PHE A 74 2.66 -6.98 -5.29
C PHE A 74 1.27 -7.50 -4.87
N ILE A 75 0.78 -7.09 -3.71
CA ILE A 75 -0.59 -7.41 -3.30
C ILE A 75 -1.60 -6.66 -4.19
N GLY A 76 -1.27 -5.47 -4.66
CA GLY A 76 -2.02 -4.76 -5.70
C GLY A 76 -2.21 -5.59 -6.98
N PHE A 77 -1.18 -6.34 -7.43
CA PHE A 77 -1.31 -7.25 -8.57
C PHE A 77 -2.34 -8.36 -8.32
N VAL A 78 -2.34 -8.91 -7.10
CA VAL A 78 -3.32 -9.92 -6.71
C VAL A 78 -4.74 -9.37 -6.88
N ILE A 79 -4.99 -8.15 -6.41
CA ILE A 79 -6.30 -7.50 -6.52
C ILE A 79 -6.67 -7.30 -7.99
N ILE A 80 -5.73 -6.83 -8.82
CA ILE A 80 -5.95 -6.67 -10.26
C ILE A 80 -6.33 -8.01 -10.90
N ILE A 81 -5.59 -9.06 -10.61
CA ILE A 81 -5.83 -10.38 -11.20
C ILE A 81 -7.17 -10.95 -10.73
N LEU A 82 -7.50 -10.85 -9.45
CA LEU A 82 -8.77 -11.32 -8.89
C LEU A 82 -9.97 -10.67 -9.57
N ILE A 83 -9.94 -9.34 -9.75
CA ILE A 83 -11.05 -8.61 -10.35
C ILE A 83 -11.11 -8.84 -11.87
N THR A 84 -9.98 -8.79 -12.57
CA THR A 84 -9.95 -8.94 -14.03
C THR A 84 -10.25 -10.36 -14.48
N ASN A 85 -9.93 -11.38 -13.69
CA ASN A 85 -10.32 -12.77 -13.95
C ASN A 85 -11.83 -12.95 -13.99
N GLU A 86 -12.60 -12.18 -13.22
CA GLU A 86 -14.05 -12.23 -13.28
C GLU A 86 -14.60 -11.76 -14.61
N TYR A 87 -13.95 -10.80 -15.25
CA TYR A 87 -14.29 -10.39 -16.62
C TYR A 87 -13.86 -11.44 -17.64
N ARG A 88 -12.68 -12.03 -17.47
CA ARG A 88 -12.16 -13.08 -18.38
C ARG A 88 -13.03 -14.33 -18.37
N TYR A 89 -13.43 -14.79 -17.19
CA TYR A 89 -14.23 -16.01 -17.02
C TYR A 89 -15.75 -15.74 -17.01
N LYS A 90 -16.17 -14.49 -17.22
CA LYS A 90 -17.58 -14.05 -17.25
C LYS A 90 -18.35 -14.37 -15.96
N THR A 91 -17.65 -14.61 -14.84
CA THR A 91 -18.30 -14.91 -13.54
C THR A 91 -19.09 -13.72 -13.01
N ASN A 92 -18.79 -12.52 -13.46
CA ASN A 92 -19.60 -11.32 -13.18
C ASN A 92 -21.04 -11.47 -13.70
N ARG A 93 -21.23 -12.07 -14.90
CA ARG A 93 -22.58 -12.35 -15.45
C ARG A 93 -23.32 -13.36 -14.60
N GLN A 94 -22.62 -14.39 -14.12
CA GLN A 94 -23.22 -15.40 -13.25
C GLN A 94 -23.73 -14.78 -11.96
N ASN A 95 -22.95 -13.88 -11.33
CA ASN A 95 -23.39 -13.17 -10.12
C ASN A 95 -24.69 -12.38 -10.35
N LEU A 96 -24.88 -11.79 -11.55
CA LEU A 96 -26.13 -11.06 -11.89
C LEU A 96 -27.29 -12.01 -12.11
N ILE A 97 -27.06 -13.15 -12.75
CA ILE A 97 -28.09 -14.20 -12.94
C ILE A 97 -28.55 -14.73 -11.57
N ASP A 98 -27.61 -14.86 -10.62
CA ASP A 98 -27.88 -15.27 -9.24
C ASP A 98 -28.61 -14.17 -8.41
N GLY A 99 -28.98 -13.06 -9.06
CA GLY A 99 -29.78 -11.98 -8.47
C GLY A 99 -29.00 -10.90 -7.73
N TRP A 100 -27.69 -10.83 -7.93
CA TRP A 100 -26.87 -9.80 -7.26
C TRP A 100 -26.91 -8.49 -8.02
N THR A 101 -26.99 -7.38 -7.29
CA THR A 101 -26.86 -6.06 -7.90
C THR A 101 -25.38 -5.73 -8.16
N ARG A 102 -25.12 -4.88 -9.18
CA ARG A 102 -23.77 -4.41 -9.50
C ARG A 102 -23.07 -3.75 -8.29
N LEU A 103 -23.84 -3.01 -7.48
CA LEU A 103 -23.31 -2.38 -6.27
C LEU A 103 -22.91 -3.40 -5.19
N GLN A 104 -23.67 -4.49 -5.05
CA GLN A 104 -23.30 -5.56 -4.12
C GLN A 104 -21.98 -6.23 -4.51
N VAL A 105 -21.74 -6.43 -5.81
CA VAL A 105 -20.46 -6.94 -6.33
C VAL A 105 -19.32 -5.96 -6.00
N LEU A 106 -19.51 -4.66 -6.22
CA LEU A 106 -18.49 -3.65 -5.87
C LEU A 106 -18.18 -3.66 -4.37
N HIS A 107 -19.22 -3.67 -3.53
CA HIS A 107 -19.03 -3.68 -2.07
C HIS A 107 -18.32 -4.96 -1.59
N ALA A 108 -18.57 -6.11 -2.25
CA ALA A 108 -17.84 -7.34 -1.97
C ALA A 108 -16.33 -7.17 -2.24
N LYS A 109 -15.95 -6.50 -3.35
CA LYS A 109 -14.54 -6.21 -3.65
C LYS A 109 -13.93 -5.22 -2.65
N CYS A 110 -14.67 -4.18 -2.26
CA CYS A 110 -14.21 -3.26 -1.22
C CYS A 110 -13.96 -3.98 0.11
N LEU A 111 -14.82 -4.93 0.49
CA LEU A 111 -14.62 -5.73 1.70
C LEU A 111 -13.39 -6.62 1.61
N VAL A 112 -13.13 -7.26 0.46
CA VAL A 112 -11.91 -8.05 0.24
C VAL A 112 -10.66 -7.18 0.38
N ILE A 113 -10.66 -5.98 -0.22
CA ILE A 113 -9.56 -5.01 -0.12
C ILE A 113 -9.34 -4.57 1.32
N LEU A 114 -10.41 -4.27 2.05
CA LEU A 114 -10.34 -3.89 3.45
C LEU A 114 -9.72 -5.02 4.30
N LEU A 115 -10.17 -6.26 4.10
CA LEU A 115 -9.63 -7.42 4.81
C LEU A 115 -8.17 -7.68 4.47
N LEU A 116 -7.76 -7.52 3.21
CA LEU A 116 -6.36 -7.63 2.81
C LEU A 116 -5.51 -6.52 3.44
N ALA A 117 -6.00 -5.28 3.47
CA ALA A 117 -5.28 -4.17 4.11
C ALA A 117 -5.12 -4.41 5.63
N ILE A 118 -6.16 -4.87 6.31
CA ILE A 118 -6.11 -5.24 7.74
C ILE A 118 -5.10 -6.38 7.94
N ALA A 119 -5.17 -7.44 7.15
CA ALA A 119 -4.27 -8.59 7.26
C ALA A 119 -2.81 -8.19 7.02
N THR A 120 -2.54 -7.36 6.01
CA THR A 120 -1.19 -6.85 5.71
C THR A 120 -0.67 -5.98 6.86
N THR A 121 -1.50 -5.11 7.42
CA THR A 121 -1.12 -4.24 8.54
C THR A 121 -0.85 -5.03 9.82
N ILE A 122 -1.71 -6.00 10.15
CA ILE A 122 -1.51 -6.87 11.32
C ILE A 122 -0.23 -7.68 11.15
N TYR A 123 0.00 -8.25 9.96
CA TYR A 123 1.21 -9.01 9.66
C TYR A 123 2.47 -8.15 9.84
N THR A 124 2.49 -6.94 9.29
CA THR A 124 3.57 -5.98 9.45
C THR A 124 3.77 -5.60 10.92
N GLY A 125 2.67 -5.35 11.66
CA GLY A 125 2.71 -5.04 13.09
C GLY A 125 3.29 -6.16 13.94
N ILE A 126 2.96 -7.43 13.66
CA ILE A 126 3.54 -8.59 14.34
C ILE A 126 5.07 -8.59 14.17
N TRP A 127 5.54 -8.36 12.95
CA TRP A 127 6.98 -8.32 12.69
C TRP A 127 7.66 -7.09 13.32
N CYS A 128 7.00 -5.94 13.41
CA CYS A 128 7.50 -4.79 14.17
C CYS A 128 7.73 -5.16 15.64
N ILE A 129 6.81 -5.90 16.25
CA ILE A 129 6.93 -6.34 17.65
C ILE A 129 8.08 -7.35 17.80
N ILE A 130 8.20 -8.32 16.89
CA ILE A 130 9.25 -9.35 16.92
C ILE A 130 10.64 -8.70 16.76
N PHE A 131 10.83 -7.89 15.73
CA PHE A 131 12.11 -7.23 15.49
C PHE A 131 12.41 -6.18 16.57
N GLY A 132 11.41 -5.38 16.96
CA GLY A 132 11.57 -4.40 18.03
C GLY A 132 11.99 -5.05 19.36
N GLY A 133 11.39 -6.17 19.72
CA GLY A 133 11.78 -6.91 20.92
C GLY A 133 13.16 -7.56 20.83
N ALA A 134 13.55 -8.04 19.63
CA ALA A 134 14.84 -8.69 19.42
C ALA A 134 16.03 -7.71 19.41
N TYR A 135 15.84 -6.49 18.88
CA TYR A 135 16.92 -5.53 18.67
C TYR A 135 16.92 -4.36 19.68
N SER A 136 15.91 -4.25 20.54
CA SER A 136 15.83 -3.16 21.52
C SER A 136 16.52 -3.55 22.83
N ASN A 137 17.54 -2.80 23.23
CA ASN A 137 18.23 -2.99 24.51
C ASN A 137 17.33 -2.69 25.73
N SER A 138 16.30 -1.86 25.56
CA SER A 138 15.29 -1.54 26.58
C SER A 138 14.14 -2.57 26.64
N GLY A 139 14.22 -3.65 25.87
CA GLY A 139 13.13 -4.63 25.74
C GLY A 139 11.85 -3.98 25.22
N PHE A 140 10.71 -4.26 25.84
CA PHE A 140 9.40 -3.78 25.44
C PHE A 140 8.97 -2.45 26.10
N THR A 141 9.88 -1.67 26.70
CA THR A 141 9.50 -0.48 27.46
C THR A 141 8.75 0.57 26.62
N PHE A 142 9.10 0.72 25.34
CA PHE A 142 8.50 1.71 24.43
C PHE A 142 7.71 1.07 23.28
N TRP A 143 7.19 -0.14 23.45
CA TRP A 143 6.53 -0.87 22.36
C TRP A 143 5.24 -0.22 21.84
N THR A 144 4.59 0.63 22.63
CA THR A 144 3.38 1.36 22.23
C THR A 144 3.68 2.73 21.64
N ALA A 145 4.90 3.25 21.83
CA ALA A 145 5.28 4.54 21.27
C ALA A 145 5.31 4.44 19.74
N ASP A 146 4.72 5.41 19.05
CA ASP A 146 4.64 5.49 17.59
C ASP A 146 3.82 4.38 16.90
N ILE A 147 3.03 3.59 17.64
CA ILE A 147 2.17 2.53 17.06
C ILE A 147 1.16 3.09 16.06
N GLU A 148 0.83 4.37 16.16
CA GLU A 148 -0.03 5.10 15.21
C GLU A 148 0.48 5.04 13.78
N LYS A 149 1.78 4.86 13.56
CA LYS A 149 2.39 4.71 12.22
C LYS A 149 1.91 3.46 11.50
N LEU A 150 1.48 2.42 12.22
CA LEU A 150 0.78 1.28 11.62
C LEU A 150 -0.59 1.68 11.07
N GLY A 151 -1.26 2.65 11.68
CA GLY A 151 -2.48 3.25 11.13
C GLY A 151 -2.22 3.99 9.81
N TYR A 152 -1.12 4.71 9.71
CA TYR A 152 -0.71 5.35 8.46
C TYR A 152 -0.36 4.32 7.37
N PHE A 153 0.32 3.23 7.74
CA PHE A 153 0.58 2.12 6.83
C PHE A 153 -0.70 1.43 6.35
N PHE A 154 -1.72 1.31 7.21
CA PHE A 154 -3.04 0.81 6.80
C PHE A 154 -3.69 1.70 5.74
N ILE A 155 -3.63 3.03 5.88
CA ILE A 155 -4.14 3.97 4.88
C ILE A 155 -3.37 3.84 3.56
N LEU A 156 -2.04 3.67 3.62
CA LEU A 156 -1.21 3.40 2.46
C LEU A 156 -1.69 2.12 1.74
N CYS A 157 -1.89 1.02 2.46
CA CYS A 157 -2.41 -0.22 1.88
C CYS A 157 -3.77 0.01 1.19
N LEU A 158 -4.71 0.72 1.84
CA LEU A 158 -6.01 1.03 1.25
C LEU A 158 -5.90 1.88 -0.01
N ASN A 159 -4.97 2.83 -0.05
CA ASN A 159 -4.74 3.69 -1.21
C ASN A 159 -4.24 2.87 -2.41
N TYR A 160 -3.19 2.08 -2.24
CA TYR A 160 -2.62 1.24 -3.29
C TYR A 160 -3.62 0.18 -3.79
N TYR A 161 -4.34 -0.46 -2.88
CA TYR A 161 -5.34 -1.48 -3.22
C TYR A 161 -6.59 -0.88 -3.87
N GLY A 162 -7.01 0.30 -3.42
CA GLY A 162 -8.10 1.07 -4.03
C GLY A 162 -7.76 1.50 -5.46
N PHE A 163 -6.53 1.97 -5.69
CA PHE A 163 -6.03 2.32 -7.02
C PHE A 163 -5.98 1.08 -7.94
N ALA A 164 -5.49 -0.06 -7.45
CA ALA A 164 -5.48 -1.32 -8.17
C ALA A 164 -6.90 -1.78 -8.55
N MET A 165 -7.88 -1.65 -7.64
CA MET A 165 -9.28 -1.94 -7.89
C MET A 165 -9.85 -1.03 -8.99
N MET A 166 -9.64 0.27 -8.89
CA MET A 166 -10.11 1.24 -9.88
C MET A 166 -9.59 0.89 -11.29
N LEU A 167 -8.28 0.65 -11.42
CA LEU A 167 -7.68 0.26 -12.70
C LEU A 167 -8.28 -1.03 -13.25
N SER A 168 -8.57 -2.01 -12.40
CA SER A 168 -9.15 -3.28 -12.81
C SER A 168 -10.53 -3.12 -13.46
N PHE A 169 -11.36 -2.22 -12.92
CA PHE A 169 -12.67 -1.90 -13.51
C PHE A 169 -12.57 -1.08 -14.79
N LEU A 170 -11.53 -0.24 -14.93
CA LEU A 170 -11.31 0.56 -16.13
C LEU A 170 -10.81 -0.28 -17.30
N VAL A 171 -9.82 -1.15 -17.06
CA VAL A 171 -9.03 -1.81 -18.10
C VAL A 171 -9.56 -3.21 -18.44
N LYS A 172 -10.13 -3.94 -17.47
CA LYS A 172 -10.72 -5.29 -17.60
C LYS A 172 -9.77 -6.39 -18.14
N ARG A 173 -8.49 -6.09 -18.36
CA ARG A 173 -7.45 -7.03 -18.84
C ARG A 173 -6.30 -7.04 -17.84
N SER A 174 -5.97 -8.20 -17.27
CA SER A 174 -5.00 -8.33 -16.19
C SER A 174 -3.61 -7.80 -16.54
N GLY A 175 -3.04 -8.26 -17.66
CA GLY A 175 -1.68 -7.87 -18.05
C GLY A 175 -1.55 -6.36 -18.30
N LEU A 176 -2.53 -5.76 -18.98
CA LEU A 176 -2.51 -4.34 -19.26
C LEU A 176 -2.76 -3.51 -17.99
N ALA A 177 -3.65 -3.95 -17.11
CA ALA A 177 -3.90 -3.25 -15.85
C ALA A 177 -2.68 -3.30 -14.92
N ILE A 178 -1.96 -4.43 -14.83
CA ILE A 178 -0.71 -4.56 -14.09
C ILE A 178 0.36 -3.66 -14.70
N GLY A 179 0.50 -3.65 -16.02
CA GLY A 179 1.47 -2.79 -16.71
C GLY A 179 1.23 -1.31 -16.42
N ILE A 180 -0.02 -0.82 -16.53
CA ILE A 180 -0.39 0.56 -16.19
C ILE A 180 -0.13 0.86 -14.72
N TYR A 181 -0.49 -0.05 -13.82
CA TYR A 181 -0.29 0.10 -12.39
C TYR A 181 1.20 0.27 -12.05
N MET A 182 2.07 -0.58 -12.62
CA MET A 182 3.52 -0.51 -12.44
C MET A 182 4.11 0.78 -13.01
N ILE A 183 3.78 1.11 -14.26
CA ILE A 183 4.30 2.32 -14.92
C ILE A 183 3.87 3.56 -14.15
N TYR A 184 2.62 3.59 -13.66
CA TYR A 184 2.12 4.71 -12.89
C TYR A 184 2.91 4.91 -11.60
N ILE A 185 3.05 3.88 -10.78
CA ILE A 185 3.71 3.97 -9.46
C ILE A 185 5.21 4.21 -9.60
N LEU A 186 5.90 3.46 -10.49
CA LEU A 186 7.36 3.51 -10.55
C LEU A 186 7.90 4.67 -11.39
N ILE A 187 7.19 5.08 -12.42
CA ILE A 187 7.70 6.04 -13.42
C ILE A 187 6.89 7.32 -13.40
N PHE A 188 5.60 7.23 -13.71
CA PHE A 188 4.77 8.42 -13.98
C PHE A 188 4.69 9.32 -12.75
N GLU A 189 4.40 8.77 -11.60
CA GLU A 189 4.18 9.55 -10.38
C GLU A 189 5.47 10.19 -9.88
N ASN A 190 6.60 9.49 -9.98
CA ASN A 190 7.90 10.06 -9.62
C ASN A 190 8.30 11.21 -10.54
N ILE A 191 8.10 11.06 -11.86
CA ILE A 191 8.37 12.14 -12.82
C ILE A 191 7.42 13.33 -12.57
N ALA A 192 6.14 13.06 -12.36
CA ALA A 192 5.14 14.09 -12.08
C ALA A 192 5.45 14.84 -10.78
N ARG A 193 5.91 14.14 -9.73
CA ARG A 193 6.34 14.74 -8.46
C ARG A 193 7.48 15.72 -8.67
N GLU A 194 8.53 15.29 -9.36
CA GLU A 194 9.70 16.15 -9.61
C GLU A 194 9.32 17.36 -10.51
N TYR A 195 8.50 17.13 -11.54
CA TYR A 195 8.02 18.22 -12.41
C TYR A 195 7.18 19.25 -11.64
N LEU A 196 6.26 18.82 -10.79
CA LEU A 196 5.44 19.71 -9.98
C LEU A 196 6.28 20.48 -8.95
N ASN A 197 7.25 19.84 -8.32
CA ASN A 197 8.16 20.51 -7.39
C ASN A 197 9.04 21.53 -8.09
N TRP A 198 9.46 21.27 -9.35
CA TRP A 198 10.22 22.21 -10.15
C TRP A 198 9.37 23.41 -10.61
N GLN A 199 8.13 23.15 -11.07
CA GLN A 199 7.23 24.19 -11.57
C GLN A 199 6.73 25.12 -10.44
N PHE A 200 6.39 24.53 -9.31
CA PHE A 200 5.84 25.25 -8.15
C PHE A 200 6.89 25.33 -7.03
N LYS A 201 8.02 26.00 -7.32
CA LYS A 201 9.11 26.20 -6.34
C LYS A 201 8.56 26.82 -5.05
N GLY A 202 8.90 26.22 -3.90
CA GLY A 202 8.41 26.68 -2.60
C GLY A 202 7.11 26.04 -2.13
N THR A 203 6.51 25.13 -2.93
CA THR A 203 5.34 24.35 -2.53
C THR A 203 5.67 22.86 -2.53
N PHE A 204 4.93 22.09 -1.76
CA PHE A 204 5.03 20.63 -1.73
C PHE A 204 4.01 19.95 -2.65
N ALA A 205 3.67 20.61 -3.79
CA ALA A 205 2.59 20.16 -4.68
C ALA A 205 2.77 18.72 -5.17
N GLY A 206 4.00 18.31 -5.49
CA GLY A 206 4.30 16.95 -5.93
C GLY A 206 4.04 15.85 -4.90
N ARG A 207 3.98 16.20 -3.61
CA ARG A 207 3.69 15.24 -2.52
C ARG A 207 2.20 14.93 -2.37
N PHE A 208 1.33 15.70 -3.03
CA PHE A 208 -0.12 15.50 -3.03
C PHE A 208 -0.64 14.64 -4.18
N LEU A 209 0.24 13.99 -4.93
CA LEU A 209 -0.14 13.03 -5.96
C LEU A 209 -0.84 11.81 -5.35
N PRO A 210 -1.61 11.05 -6.14
CA PRO A 210 -2.48 9.98 -5.67
C PRO A 210 -1.84 8.96 -4.74
N THR A 211 -0.69 8.35 -5.09
CA THR A 211 -0.02 7.39 -4.20
C THR A 211 1.02 8.06 -3.33
N GLN A 212 1.65 9.15 -3.78
CA GLN A 212 2.63 9.93 -3.00
C GLN A 212 2.03 10.46 -1.68
N SER A 213 0.76 10.88 -1.68
CA SER A 213 0.10 11.34 -0.45
C SER A 213 0.09 10.28 0.65
N SER A 214 -0.01 9.00 0.30
CA SER A 214 0.09 7.90 1.26
C SER A 214 1.52 7.48 1.57
N ASP A 215 2.45 7.64 0.62
CA ASP A 215 3.87 7.37 0.85
C ASP A 215 4.48 8.37 1.83
N GLU A 216 4.04 9.63 1.81
CA GLU A 216 4.45 10.67 2.76
C GLU A 216 3.94 10.39 4.20
N LEU A 217 2.96 9.50 4.39
CA LEU A 217 2.55 9.02 5.72
C LEU A 217 3.54 8.00 6.30
N VAL A 218 4.31 7.30 5.44
CA VAL A 218 5.31 6.30 5.81
C VAL A 218 6.65 6.65 5.14
N PRO A 219 7.21 7.84 5.43
CA PRO A 219 8.41 8.31 4.76
C PRO A 219 9.63 7.49 5.13
N PHE A 220 10.61 7.45 4.24
CA PHE A 220 11.89 6.83 4.56
C PHE A 220 12.60 7.57 5.69
N PRO A 221 12.93 6.90 6.80
CA PRO A 221 13.38 7.58 8.01
C PRO A 221 14.70 8.36 7.88
N LEU A 222 15.57 7.99 6.92
CA LEU A 222 16.85 8.66 6.68
C LEU A 222 16.71 9.98 5.90
N PHE A 223 15.64 10.14 5.13
CA PHE A 223 15.40 11.34 4.33
C PHE A 223 14.50 12.36 5.02
N GLN A 224 14.26 12.23 6.32
CA GLN A 224 13.76 13.33 7.14
C GLN A 224 14.85 14.41 7.36
N ALA A 225 15.86 14.45 6.48
CA ALA A 225 16.86 15.51 6.48
C ALA A 225 16.18 16.86 6.28
N PRO A 226 16.63 17.90 7.02
CA PRO A 226 16.13 19.25 6.84
C PRO A 226 16.25 19.63 5.37
N ASP A 227 15.20 20.20 4.83
CA ASP A 227 15.02 20.54 3.43
C ASP A 227 16.29 21.03 2.75
N MET A 228 16.92 20.16 1.94
CA MET A 228 18.00 20.56 1.03
C MET A 228 17.49 21.44 -0.12
N SER A 229 16.19 21.73 -0.15
CA SER A 229 15.54 22.48 -1.23
C SER A 229 15.63 24.01 -1.08
N GLY A 230 16.23 24.53 0.01
CA GLY A 230 16.26 25.97 0.26
C GLY A 230 14.87 26.62 0.42
N MET A 231 13.86 25.82 0.70
CA MET A 231 12.48 26.27 0.87
C MET A 231 12.27 26.76 2.31
N ASN A 232 11.88 28.02 2.44
CA ASN A 232 11.43 28.60 3.71
C ASN A 232 10.00 28.14 4.10
N ALA A 233 9.46 27.10 3.44
CA ALA A 233 8.12 26.61 3.69
C ALA A 233 8.13 25.44 4.68
N THR A 234 7.26 25.48 5.68
CA THR A 234 7.05 24.36 6.60
C THR A 234 6.42 23.18 5.86
N PRO A 235 6.95 21.95 6.00
CA PRO A 235 6.35 20.79 5.34
C PRO A 235 4.92 20.54 5.87
N PRO A 236 4.02 20.07 4.99
CA PRO A 236 2.66 19.72 5.40
C PRO A 236 2.65 18.66 6.51
N THR A 237 1.67 18.75 7.39
CA THR A 237 1.53 17.80 8.50
C THR A 237 1.03 16.44 8.02
N ALA A 238 1.28 15.36 8.78
CA ALA A 238 0.75 14.03 8.49
C ALA A 238 -0.78 14.02 8.34
N GLN A 239 -1.49 14.88 9.09
CA GLN A 239 -2.94 15.03 8.96
C GLN A 239 -3.38 15.49 7.56
N THR A 240 -2.63 16.39 6.94
CA THR A 240 -2.91 16.89 5.59
C THR A 240 -2.78 15.77 4.55
N TYR A 241 -1.72 14.97 4.65
CA TYR A 241 -1.52 13.82 3.77
C TYR A 241 -2.57 12.72 4.00
N LEU A 242 -2.99 12.52 5.25
CA LEU A 242 -4.07 11.58 5.58
C LEU A 242 -5.39 11.99 4.91
N ILE A 243 -5.77 13.27 5.00
CA ILE A 243 -6.97 13.79 4.35
C ILE A 243 -6.86 13.61 2.83
N ALA A 244 -5.73 13.95 2.22
CA ALA A 244 -5.50 13.78 0.79
C ALA A 244 -5.66 12.30 0.36
N SER A 245 -5.06 11.38 1.11
CA SER A 245 -5.16 9.93 0.84
C SER A 245 -6.61 9.43 0.94
N LEU A 246 -7.38 9.87 1.94
CA LEU A 246 -8.80 9.52 2.07
C LEU A 246 -9.64 10.06 0.93
N VAL A 247 -9.35 11.27 0.44
CA VAL A 247 -9.99 11.83 -0.75
C VAL A 247 -9.71 10.96 -1.98
N TYR A 248 -8.47 10.54 -2.21
CA TYR A 248 -8.13 9.67 -3.33
C TYR A 248 -8.80 8.28 -3.22
N ILE A 249 -8.81 7.65 -2.06
CA ILE A 249 -9.52 6.38 -1.84
C ILE A 249 -11.01 6.54 -2.20
N SER A 250 -11.63 7.65 -1.80
CA SER A 250 -13.02 7.96 -2.13
C SER A 250 -13.23 8.16 -3.63
N LEU A 251 -12.30 8.86 -4.30
CA LEU A 251 -12.33 9.05 -5.75
C LEU A 251 -12.20 7.73 -6.50
N TYR A 252 -11.31 6.83 -6.09
CA TYR A 252 -11.17 5.51 -6.70
C TYR A 252 -12.47 4.71 -6.61
N TYR A 253 -13.15 4.76 -5.46
CA TYR A 253 -14.44 4.12 -5.30
C TYR A 253 -15.51 4.72 -6.23
N ILE A 254 -15.58 6.05 -6.33
CA ILE A 254 -16.55 6.75 -7.19
C ILE A 254 -16.32 6.41 -8.66
N ILE A 255 -15.06 6.43 -9.12
CA ILE A 255 -14.70 6.09 -10.50
C ILE A 255 -15.03 4.63 -10.80
N ALA A 256 -14.65 3.70 -9.90
CA ALA A 256 -14.95 2.29 -10.04
C ALA A 256 -16.47 2.03 -10.11
N ARG A 257 -17.24 2.69 -9.24
CA ARG A 257 -18.71 2.64 -9.23
C ARG A 257 -19.31 3.16 -10.54
N ALA A 258 -18.89 4.34 -10.98
CA ALA A 258 -19.40 4.96 -12.22
C ALA A 258 -19.13 4.06 -13.44
N ARG A 259 -17.92 3.47 -13.50
CA ARG A 259 -17.54 2.58 -14.59
C ARG A 259 -18.33 1.27 -14.56
N LEU A 260 -18.53 0.70 -13.37
CA LEU A 260 -19.26 -0.54 -13.19
C LEU A 260 -20.75 -0.40 -13.58
N LEU A 261 -21.37 0.71 -13.20
CA LEU A 261 -22.78 0.98 -13.53
C LEU A 261 -23.02 1.17 -15.02
N LYS A 262 -22.08 1.80 -15.74
CA LYS A 262 -22.14 2.04 -17.18
C LYS A 262 -21.61 0.88 -18.04
N SER A 263 -21.07 -0.17 -17.42
CA SER A 263 -20.46 -1.28 -18.14
C SER A 263 -21.51 -2.26 -18.62
N ASP A 264 -21.51 -2.57 -19.92
CA ASP A 264 -22.17 -3.74 -20.46
C ASP A 264 -21.39 -5.00 -20.08
N TRP A 265 -22.09 -6.02 -19.56
CA TRP A 265 -21.51 -7.26 -19.00
C TRP A 265 -21.69 -8.43 -19.96
#